data_4f6da943680739c3055190ecd917dd97
#
_entry.id   4f6da943680739c3055190ecd917dd97
#
_cell.length_a   1.000
_cell.length_b   1.000
_cell.length_c   1.000
_cell.angle_alpha   90.00
_cell.angle_beta   90.00
_cell.angle_gamma   90.00
#
_symmetry.space_group_name_H-M   'P 1'
#
loop_
_entity.id
_entity.type
_entity.pdbx_description
1 polymer ?
#
loop_
_entity_poly.entity_id
_entity_poly.type
_entity_poly.pdbx_seq_one_letter_code
_entity_poly.pdbx_strand_id
1 'polypeptide(L)'
;CLPQSRRGQSIDKMTLNIDIAPTILDLAGLEIPPWMQGRSLMPLASGDPAPWRKEWFYEHLFNHRTIPKNEGVRTERWKYIRYIAQDPICEELYDLDNDPVEEHNLVGSISHCQILDRLRTRRKKWIQSLENWRLDSPVPWQEPV
;
A
#
# COMPACT_ATOMS: atom_id res chain seq x y z
N CYS A 1 -1.36 15.73 18.50
CA CYS A 1 -0.04 15.52 19.11
C CYS A 1 -0.09 14.18 19.85
N LEU A 2 0.76 13.24 19.49
CA LEU A 2 0.83 11.95 20.19
C LEU A 2 1.57 12.13 21.53
N PRO A 3 1.12 11.50 22.63
CA PRO A 3 1.88 11.44 23.86
C PRO A 3 3.28 10.88 23.58
N GLN A 4 4.30 11.41 24.25
CA GLN A 4 5.70 10.97 24.11
C GLN A 4 6.35 11.19 22.72
N SER A 5 5.65 11.79 21.75
CA SER A 5 6.25 12.14 20.46
C SER A 5 7.15 13.37 20.58
N ARG A 6 8.23 13.38 19.79
CA ARG A 6 9.07 14.58 19.65
C ARG A 6 8.31 15.64 18.87
N ARG A 7 8.14 16.82 19.44
CA ARG A 7 7.45 17.93 18.76
C ARG A 7 8.23 18.41 17.55
N GLY A 8 7.54 18.76 16.47
CA GLY A 8 8.14 19.34 15.26
C GLY A 8 8.95 18.35 14.42
N GLN A 9 8.79 17.04 14.63
CA GLN A 9 9.46 16.01 13.83
C GLN A 9 8.65 15.71 12.57
N SER A 10 9.31 15.65 11.42
CA SER A 10 8.81 15.07 10.17
C SER A 10 9.37 13.66 10.01
N ILE A 11 8.57 12.72 9.54
CA ILE A 11 8.95 11.31 9.41
C ILE A 11 8.63 10.87 7.98
N ASP A 12 9.69 10.64 7.17
CA ASP A 12 9.59 10.20 5.78
C ASP A 12 9.43 8.68 5.68
N LYS A 13 8.38 8.16 6.27
CA LYS A 13 8.05 6.74 6.21
C LYS A 13 6.67 6.54 5.59
N MET A 14 6.50 5.46 4.83
CA MET A 14 5.21 5.10 4.26
C MET A 14 4.20 4.80 5.36
N THR A 15 3.25 5.70 5.56
CA THR A 15 2.12 5.52 6.47
C THR A 15 0.83 5.38 5.66
N LEU A 16 -0.11 4.60 6.16
CA LEU A 16 -1.38 4.32 5.52
C LEU A 16 -2.53 4.65 6.47
N ASN A 17 -3.70 4.92 5.93
CA ASN A 17 -4.91 5.15 6.73
C ASN A 17 -5.28 3.93 7.61
N ILE A 18 -4.95 2.71 7.18
CA ILE A 18 -5.15 1.49 7.97
C ILE A 18 -4.26 1.44 9.24
N ASP A 19 -3.27 2.31 9.36
CA ASP A 19 -2.39 2.40 10.53
C ASP A 19 -3.04 3.20 11.69
N ILE A 20 -4.12 3.93 11.41
CA ILE A 20 -4.78 4.80 12.40
C ILE A 20 -5.41 3.94 13.51
N ALA A 21 -6.18 2.92 13.15
CA ALA A 21 -6.86 2.08 14.14
C ALA A 21 -5.89 1.34 15.09
N PRO A 22 -4.84 0.63 14.60
CA PRO A 22 -3.86 0.02 15.49
C PRO A 22 -3.10 1.05 16.34
N THR A 23 -2.88 2.27 15.83
CA THR A 23 -2.27 3.34 16.64
C THR A 23 -3.16 3.78 17.80
N ILE A 24 -4.48 3.87 17.58
CA ILE A 24 -5.42 4.21 18.64
C ILE A 24 -5.47 3.11 19.71
N LEU A 25 -5.48 1.84 19.33
CA LEU A 25 -5.45 0.71 20.26
C LEU A 25 -4.16 0.72 21.09
N ASP A 26 -3.02 0.91 20.46
CA ASP A 26 -1.72 0.99 21.11
C ASP A 26 -1.67 2.14 22.12
N LEU A 27 -2.16 3.33 21.74
CA LEU A 27 -2.28 4.48 22.65
C LEU A 27 -3.20 4.23 23.83
N ALA A 28 -4.21 3.40 23.66
CA ALA A 28 -5.14 3.02 24.73
C ALA A 28 -4.58 1.87 25.61
N GLY A 29 -3.40 1.34 25.30
CA GLY A 29 -2.82 0.18 25.99
C GLY A 29 -3.57 -1.12 25.72
N LEU A 30 -4.28 -1.20 24.58
CA LEU A 30 -5.03 -2.37 24.16
C LEU A 30 -4.22 -3.20 23.15
N GLU A 31 -4.43 -4.50 23.17
CA GLU A 31 -3.81 -5.41 22.21
C GLU A 31 -4.31 -5.12 20.78
N ILE A 32 -3.37 -5.06 19.83
CA ILE A 32 -3.70 -4.91 18.41
C ILE A 32 -4.05 -6.30 17.86
N PRO A 33 -5.29 -6.52 17.39
CA PRO A 33 -5.71 -7.80 16.86
C PRO A 33 -4.84 -8.25 15.68
N PRO A 34 -4.45 -9.54 15.57
CA PRO A 34 -3.53 -10.02 14.54
C PRO A 34 -4.08 -9.95 13.11
N TRP A 35 -5.39 -9.81 12.93
CA TRP A 35 -6.01 -9.61 11.62
C TRP A 35 -5.95 -8.16 11.11
N MET A 36 -5.50 -7.19 11.92
CA MET A 36 -5.27 -5.83 11.44
C MET A 36 -4.02 -5.80 10.57
N GLN A 37 -4.17 -5.38 9.31
CA GLN A 37 -3.05 -5.24 8.37
C GLN A 37 -2.22 -3.98 8.61
N GLY A 38 -2.79 -2.97 9.27
CA GLY A 38 -2.11 -1.75 9.69
C GLY A 38 -1.12 -1.99 10.83
N ARG A 39 -0.27 -1.00 11.07
CA ARG A 39 0.73 -1.01 12.15
C ARG A 39 0.61 0.25 12.98
N SER A 40 0.81 0.15 14.30
CA SER A 40 0.90 1.33 15.14
C SER A 40 2.00 2.27 14.65
N LEU A 41 1.69 3.56 14.60
CA LEU A 41 2.66 4.64 14.29
C LEU A 41 3.50 5.04 15.50
N MET A 42 3.21 4.50 16.68
CA MET A 42 3.92 4.86 17.93
C MET A 42 5.42 4.62 17.86
N PRO A 43 5.93 3.49 17.32
CA PRO A 43 7.36 3.28 17.16
C PRO A 43 8.04 4.37 16.31
N LEU A 44 7.37 4.81 15.21
CA LEU A 44 7.89 5.91 14.39
C LEU A 44 7.89 7.23 15.16
N ALA A 45 6.84 7.53 15.90
CA ALA A 45 6.70 8.77 16.65
C ALA A 45 7.69 8.86 17.83
N SER A 46 8.07 7.74 18.45
CA SER A 46 9.08 7.67 19.51
C SER A 46 10.52 7.65 18.98
N GLY A 47 10.71 7.46 17.66
CA GLY A 47 12.02 7.35 17.04
C GLY A 47 12.65 5.96 17.18
N ASP A 48 11.84 4.93 17.39
CA ASP A 48 12.28 3.55 17.41
C ASP A 48 12.78 3.13 16.02
N PRO A 49 13.97 2.52 15.90
CA PRO A 49 14.53 2.04 14.64
C PRO A 49 13.87 0.77 14.10
N ALA A 50 12.70 0.41 14.58
CA ALA A 50 11.98 -0.79 14.13
C ALA A 50 11.82 -0.85 12.59
N PRO A 51 11.92 -2.05 11.99
CA PRO A 51 11.71 -2.22 10.56
C PRO A 51 10.32 -1.72 10.12
N TRP A 52 10.31 -0.85 9.12
CA TRP A 52 9.06 -0.31 8.59
C TRP A 52 8.83 -0.78 7.16
N ARG A 53 7.56 -0.66 6.67
CA ARG A 53 7.21 -1.05 5.30
C ARG A 53 7.97 -0.20 4.28
N LYS A 54 8.39 -0.88 3.19
CA LYS A 54 9.02 -0.25 2.03
C LYS A 54 8.16 -0.33 0.78
N GLU A 55 7.02 -0.98 0.90
CA GLU A 55 6.01 -1.10 -0.14
C GLU A 55 4.64 -1.36 0.45
N TRP A 56 3.62 -1.12 -0.35
CA TRP A 56 2.24 -1.49 -0.05
C TRP A 56 1.49 -1.80 -1.34
N PHE A 57 0.45 -2.59 -1.19
CA PHE A 57 -0.49 -2.94 -2.25
C PHE A 57 -1.79 -2.17 -2.03
N TYR A 58 -2.44 -1.76 -3.12
CA TYR A 58 -3.74 -1.12 -3.08
C TYR A 58 -4.65 -1.69 -4.16
N GLU A 59 -5.94 -1.64 -3.90
CA GLU A 59 -6.97 -2.06 -4.82
C GLU A 59 -8.17 -1.12 -4.76
N HIS A 60 -8.74 -0.88 -5.95
CA HIS A 60 -9.98 -0.15 -6.16
C HIS A 60 -10.93 -1.05 -6.98
N LEU A 61 -11.74 -1.84 -6.28
CA LEU A 61 -12.53 -2.92 -6.89
C LEU A 61 -14.00 -2.57 -7.09
N PHE A 62 -14.47 -1.48 -6.49
CA PHE A 62 -15.88 -1.07 -6.63
C PHE A 62 -16.13 -0.32 -7.95
N ASN A 63 -17.38 -0.34 -8.39
CA ASN A 63 -17.79 0.35 -9.60
C ASN A 63 -17.87 1.86 -9.34
N HIS A 64 -17.04 2.62 -10.05
CA HIS A 64 -17.09 4.07 -10.04
C HIS A 64 -17.24 4.61 -11.46
N ARG A 65 -18.00 5.71 -11.63
CA ARG A 65 -18.34 6.26 -12.95
C ARG A 65 -17.12 6.69 -13.76
N THR A 66 -16.09 7.22 -13.11
CA THR A 66 -14.91 7.83 -13.73
C THR A 66 -13.58 7.18 -13.35
N ILE A 67 -13.56 6.30 -12.37
CA ILE A 67 -12.35 5.63 -11.91
C ILE A 67 -12.46 4.15 -12.26
N PRO A 68 -11.69 3.65 -13.23
CA PRO A 68 -11.68 2.23 -13.55
C PRO A 68 -11.16 1.38 -12.39
N LYS A 69 -11.66 0.16 -12.26
CA LYS A 69 -11.14 -0.80 -11.30
C LYS A 69 -9.65 -1.02 -11.55
N ASN A 70 -8.88 -0.88 -10.51
CA ASN A 70 -7.44 -1.00 -10.59
C ASN A 70 -6.84 -1.58 -9.31
N GLU A 71 -5.64 -2.05 -9.42
CA GLU A 71 -4.81 -2.52 -8.33
C GLU A 71 -3.35 -2.17 -8.62
N GLY A 72 -2.53 -2.10 -7.59
CA GLY A 72 -1.15 -1.71 -7.81
C GLY A 72 -0.24 -1.91 -6.62
N VAL A 73 1.04 -1.70 -6.89
CA VAL A 73 2.11 -1.74 -5.89
C VAL A 73 2.83 -0.40 -5.88
N ARG A 74 2.94 0.19 -4.69
CA ARG A 74 3.73 1.38 -4.43
C ARG A 74 4.93 0.99 -3.56
N THR A 75 6.13 1.30 -4.05
CA THR A 75 7.38 1.25 -3.27
C THR A 75 7.84 2.65 -2.92
N GLU A 76 8.96 2.82 -2.24
CA GLU A 76 9.51 4.16 -1.97
C GLU A 76 9.70 4.96 -3.27
N ARG A 77 10.23 4.32 -4.33
CA ARG A 77 10.54 4.97 -5.61
C ARG A 77 9.52 4.70 -6.72
N TRP A 78 8.96 3.49 -6.80
CA TRP A 78 8.17 3.07 -7.95
C TRP A 78 6.70 2.96 -7.62
N LYS A 79 5.84 3.35 -8.58
CA LYS A 79 4.40 3.09 -8.56
C LYS A 79 4.01 2.31 -9.81
N TYR A 80 3.37 1.18 -9.61
CA TYR A 80 2.83 0.34 -10.66
C TYR A 80 1.33 0.19 -10.48
N ILE A 81 0.57 0.40 -11.54
CA ILE A 81 -0.88 0.31 -11.60
C ILE A 81 -1.27 -0.69 -12.69
N ARG A 82 -2.28 -1.51 -12.42
CA ARG A 82 -2.93 -2.35 -13.42
C ARG A 82 -4.43 -2.13 -13.37
N TYR A 83 -5.02 -1.82 -14.51
CA TYR A 83 -6.45 -1.71 -14.69
C TYR A 83 -7.03 -3.08 -15.02
N ILE A 84 -7.81 -3.65 -14.09
CA ILE A 84 -8.22 -5.07 -14.13
C ILE A 84 -9.45 -5.34 -15.00
N ALA A 85 -10.22 -4.32 -15.36
CA ALA A 85 -11.44 -4.43 -16.16
C ALA A 85 -11.29 -3.88 -17.57
N GLN A 86 -10.06 -3.69 -18.05
CA GLN A 86 -9.79 -3.19 -19.40
C GLN A 86 -9.22 -4.27 -20.31
N ASP A 87 -9.72 -4.31 -21.55
CA ASP A 87 -9.21 -5.12 -22.64
C ASP A 87 -8.97 -4.20 -23.87
N PRO A 88 -7.73 -4.05 -24.37
CA PRO A 88 -6.52 -4.69 -23.86
C PRO A 88 -6.12 -4.21 -22.46
N ILE A 89 -5.35 -5.06 -21.77
CA ILE A 89 -4.83 -4.74 -20.42
C ILE A 89 -4.09 -3.42 -20.44
N CYS A 90 -4.49 -2.50 -19.59
CA CYS A 90 -3.81 -1.22 -19.40
C CYS A 90 -2.98 -1.27 -18.11
N GLU A 91 -1.75 -0.79 -18.21
CA GLU A 91 -0.80 -0.73 -17.09
C GLU A 91 -0.06 0.60 -17.08
N GLU A 92 0.36 1.04 -15.91
CA GLU A 92 1.15 2.24 -15.73
C GLU A 92 2.33 1.96 -14.80
N LEU A 93 3.46 2.60 -15.08
CA LEU A 93 4.68 2.55 -14.28
C LEU A 93 5.26 3.94 -14.15
N TYR A 94 5.53 4.39 -12.92
CA TYR A 94 6.10 5.70 -12.64
C TYR A 94 7.32 5.61 -11.73
N ASP A 95 8.34 6.42 -12.05
CA ASP A 95 9.55 6.63 -11.24
C ASP A 95 9.39 7.90 -10.41
N LEU A 96 8.93 7.77 -9.21
CA LEU A 96 8.54 8.91 -8.36
C LEU A 96 9.70 9.74 -7.81
N ASP A 97 10.95 9.24 -7.94
CA ASP A 97 12.14 10.04 -7.63
C ASP A 97 12.41 11.05 -8.74
N ASN A 98 12.13 10.70 -10.00
CA ASN A 98 12.36 11.54 -11.17
C ASN A 98 11.08 12.19 -11.71
N ASP A 99 9.92 11.62 -11.39
CA ASP A 99 8.59 12.06 -11.85
C ASP A 99 7.56 11.96 -10.71
N PRO A 100 7.66 12.83 -9.69
CA PRO A 100 6.78 12.80 -8.52
C PRO A 100 5.32 13.15 -8.82
N VAL A 101 5.05 13.74 -9.99
CA VAL A 101 3.69 14.13 -10.45
C VAL A 101 3.07 13.14 -11.44
N GLU A 102 3.79 12.05 -11.75
CA GLU A 102 3.27 10.91 -12.54
C GLU A 102 2.84 11.31 -13.97
N GLU A 103 3.63 12.16 -14.63
CA GLU A 103 3.34 12.61 -16.01
C GLU A 103 3.81 11.63 -17.09
N HIS A 104 4.81 10.79 -16.79
CA HIS A 104 5.48 9.95 -17.78
C HIS A 104 5.28 8.46 -17.48
N ASN A 105 4.35 7.82 -18.17
CA ASN A 105 4.14 6.38 -18.07
C ASN A 105 5.28 5.60 -18.72
N LEU A 106 6.05 4.86 -17.93
CA LEU A 106 7.23 4.10 -18.34
C LEU A 106 6.92 2.64 -18.73
N VAL A 107 5.67 2.22 -18.78
CA VAL A 107 5.30 0.82 -19.05
C VAL A 107 5.81 0.30 -20.39
N GLY A 108 5.92 1.15 -21.41
CA GLY A 108 6.47 0.83 -22.74
C GLY A 108 8.00 0.97 -22.86
N SER A 109 8.67 1.37 -21.80
CA SER A 109 10.11 1.65 -21.83
C SER A 109 10.94 0.38 -21.69
N ILE A 110 11.77 0.08 -22.71
CA ILE A 110 12.67 -1.08 -22.73
C ILE A 110 13.65 -1.04 -21.56
N SER A 111 14.16 0.14 -21.22
CA SER A 111 15.10 0.31 -20.09
C SER A 111 14.48 0.02 -18.73
N HIS A 112 13.15 0.00 -18.62
CA HIS A 112 12.42 -0.25 -17.38
C HIS A 112 11.72 -1.62 -17.33
N CYS A 113 11.92 -2.49 -18.31
CA CYS A 113 11.25 -3.79 -18.40
C CYS A 113 11.51 -4.68 -17.17
N GLN A 114 12.73 -4.69 -16.63
CA GLN A 114 13.08 -5.50 -15.48
C GLN A 114 12.36 -5.04 -14.20
N ILE A 115 12.22 -3.71 -13.98
CA ILE A 115 11.48 -3.19 -12.82
C ILE A 115 9.99 -3.45 -12.97
N LEU A 116 9.44 -3.31 -14.19
CA LEU A 116 8.05 -3.62 -14.48
C LEU A 116 7.73 -5.09 -14.15
N ASP A 117 8.53 -6.04 -14.62
CA ASP A 117 8.32 -7.47 -14.36
C ASP A 117 8.47 -7.82 -12.87
N ARG A 118 9.38 -7.15 -12.18
CA ARG A 118 9.51 -7.29 -10.72
C ARG A 118 8.24 -6.81 -10.00
N LEU A 119 7.68 -5.67 -10.38
CA LEU A 119 6.47 -5.13 -9.76
C LEU A 119 5.21 -5.94 -10.11
N ARG A 120 5.12 -6.46 -11.34
CA ARG A 120 4.07 -7.44 -11.72
C ARG A 120 4.13 -8.70 -10.84
N THR A 121 5.34 -9.19 -10.59
CA THR A 121 5.55 -10.34 -9.70
C THR A 121 5.19 -10.01 -8.25
N ARG A 122 5.55 -8.82 -7.77
CA ARG A 122 5.19 -8.35 -6.42
C ARG A 122 3.67 -8.24 -6.26
N ARG A 123 2.97 -7.66 -7.25
CA ARG A 123 1.51 -7.60 -7.26
C ARG A 123 0.88 -8.99 -7.11
N LYS A 124 1.33 -9.98 -7.90
CA LYS A 124 0.81 -11.36 -7.79
C LYS A 124 1.01 -11.95 -6.40
N LYS A 125 2.17 -11.71 -5.78
CA LYS A 125 2.43 -12.16 -4.41
C LYS A 125 1.53 -11.49 -3.38
N TRP A 126 1.24 -10.19 -3.54
CA TRP A 126 0.32 -9.48 -2.67
C TRP A 126 -1.10 -10.03 -2.76
N ILE A 127 -1.62 -10.25 -3.97
CA ILE A 127 -2.94 -10.84 -4.18
C ILE A 127 -3.02 -12.20 -3.48
N GLN A 128 -2.06 -13.09 -3.71
CA GLN A 128 -2.02 -14.40 -3.05
C GLN A 128 -1.99 -14.29 -1.52
N SER A 129 -1.22 -13.35 -1.00
CA SER A 129 -1.16 -13.10 0.45
C SER A 129 -2.49 -12.61 1.02
N LEU A 130 -3.21 -11.75 0.28
CA LEU A 130 -4.52 -11.24 0.69
C LEU A 130 -5.60 -12.31 0.60
N GLU A 131 -5.57 -13.18 -0.41
CA GLU A 131 -6.47 -14.33 -0.52
C GLU A 131 -6.31 -15.25 0.68
N ASN A 132 -5.07 -15.60 1.05
CA ASN A 132 -4.79 -16.39 2.24
C ASN A 132 -5.29 -15.71 3.52
N TRP A 133 -5.02 -14.40 3.67
CA TRP A 133 -5.50 -13.62 4.81
C TRP A 133 -7.04 -13.59 4.90
N ARG A 134 -7.73 -13.45 3.76
CA ARG A 134 -9.22 -13.48 3.71
C ARG A 134 -9.78 -14.82 4.18
N LEU A 135 -9.12 -15.93 3.86
CA LEU A 135 -9.52 -17.26 4.30
C LEU A 135 -9.33 -17.46 5.80
N ASP A 136 -8.26 -16.90 6.36
CA ASP A 136 -7.90 -17.05 7.78
C ASP A 136 -8.52 -15.96 8.68
N SER A 137 -9.17 -14.95 8.09
CA SER A 137 -9.77 -13.85 8.85
C SER A 137 -11.03 -14.30 9.60
N PRO A 138 -11.15 -13.96 10.90
CA PRO A 138 -12.37 -14.23 11.65
C PRO A 138 -13.54 -13.33 11.23
N VAL A 139 -13.29 -12.28 10.45
CA VAL A 139 -14.32 -11.39 9.92
C VAL A 139 -14.74 -11.89 8.54
N PRO A 140 -16.01 -12.27 8.32
CA PRO A 140 -16.49 -12.68 7.01
C PRO A 140 -16.27 -11.57 5.99
N TRP A 141 -15.52 -11.87 4.94
CA TRP A 141 -15.39 -10.95 3.83
C TRP A 141 -16.67 -10.93 3.00
N GLN A 142 -17.23 -9.76 2.77
CA GLN A 142 -18.35 -9.57 1.86
C GLN A 142 -17.83 -8.94 0.58
N GLU A 143 -18.21 -9.52 -0.57
CA GLU A 143 -17.92 -8.89 -1.86
C GLU A 143 -18.53 -7.48 -1.91
N PRO A 144 -17.78 -6.48 -2.35
CA PRO A 144 -18.33 -5.14 -2.53
C PRO A 144 -19.43 -5.18 -3.61
N VAL A 145 -20.60 -4.65 -3.28
CA VAL A 145 -21.78 -4.56 -4.14
C VAL A 145 -21.54 -3.61 -5.31
#